data_2d34c134cd432205dada77a75a144a33
#
_entry.id   2d34c134cd432205dada77a75a144a33
#
_cell.length_a   1.000
_cell.length_b   1.000
_cell.length_c   1.000
_cell.angle_alpha   90.00
_cell.angle_beta   90.00
_cell.angle_gamma   90.00
#
_symmetry.space_group_name_H-M   'P 1'
#
loop_
_entity.id
_entity.type
_entity.pdbx_description
1 polymer ?
#
loop_
_entity_poly.entity_id
_entity_poly.type
_entity_poly.pdbx_seq_one_letter_code
_entity_poly.pdbx_strand_id
1 'polypeptide(L)'
;MVHFRNRIGEKGVELIFQESIRVSNEDNDGHHHETTFIDSTVQEKNITYPTDAKLHKKIIRKVLNIVHQLELPLRQSYTFVLKRIYRDQRFRNHPKNRQKAVRADRKLRTIAGRLVRELKRNLGAHSLYTELIERFEAILAQRRHSGKKIYSIHEPEVQCISKGKEHKKYEFGNKVSIIRSATGVILGAQSFRNEYDGHTIEASLAQVERLTQRKIKILAGDRGYRGKKEVNGTQILIPDVPKPSDSRYQKRKKHKLFCKRAGIEPTIGHLKSDHRLGRNFYKGLAGDAVNILLAAAAYNFKRAMRILLYLIKRISIELVNTSFMLKYSF
;
A
#
# COMPACT_ATOMS: atom_id res chain seq x y z
N MET A 1 9.46 -15.66 -11.53
CA MET A 1 8.93 -14.30 -11.17
C MET A 1 9.84 -13.54 -10.20
N VAL A 2 10.36 -14.11 -9.07
CA VAL A 2 11.27 -13.39 -8.15
C VAL A 2 12.56 -12.97 -8.85
N HIS A 3 13.21 -13.88 -9.57
CA HIS A 3 14.44 -13.57 -10.33
C HIS A 3 14.24 -12.51 -11.39
N PHE A 4 13.13 -12.53 -12.13
CA PHE A 4 12.79 -11.50 -13.12
C PHE A 4 12.73 -10.11 -12.48
N ARG A 5 12.01 -9.97 -11.36
CA ARG A 5 11.88 -8.69 -10.65
C ARG A 5 13.20 -8.18 -10.09
N ASN A 6 14.03 -9.07 -9.56
CA ASN A 6 15.36 -8.71 -9.07
C ASN A 6 16.28 -8.22 -10.21
N ARG A 7 16.08 -8.75 -11.43
CA ARG A 7 16.84 -8.34 -12.61
C ARG A 7 16.42 -6.97 -13.12
N ILE A 8 15.11 -6.73 -13.30
CA ILE A 8 14.60 -5.47 -13.86
C ILE A 8 14.61 -4.32 -12.85
N GLY A 9 14.53 -4.64 -11.53
CA GLY A 9 14.50 -3.65 -10.47
C GLY A 9 13.30 -2.70 -10.54
N GLU A 10 13.33 -1.64 -9.76
CA GLU A 10 12.28 -0.61 -9.74
C GLU A 10 12.20 0.14 -11.07
N LYS A 11 13.34 0.50 -11.65
CA LYS A 11 13.41 1.22 -12.95
C LYS A 11 12.76 0.43 -14.08
N GLY A 12 13.04 -0.87 -14.19
CA GLY A 12 12.45 -1.69 -15.22
C GLY A 12 10.95 -1.89 -15.04
N VAL A 13 10.46 -1.98 -13.80
CA VAL A 13 9.02 -2.01 -13.50
C VAL A 13 8.35 -0.68 -13.84
N GLU A 14 9.03 0.44 -13.63
CA GLU A 14 8.54 1.76 -14.02
C GLU A 14 8.40 1.89 -15.54
N LEU A 15 9.33 1.35 -16.34
CA LEU A 15 9.21 1.29 -17.80
C LEU A 15 7.99 0.45 -18.24
N ILE A 16 7.71 -0.67 -17.57
CA ILE A 16 6.51 -1.47 -17.85
C ILE A 16 5.25 -0.65 -17.55
N PHE A 17 5.23 0.11 -16.46
CA PHE A 17 4.11 0.97 -16.14
C PHE A 17 3.96 2.11 -17.16
N GLN A 18 5.05 2.75 -17.56
CA GLN A 18 5.07 3.78 -18.61
C GLN A 18 4.51 3.24 -19.91
N GLU A 19 4.92 2.04 -20.34
CA GLU A 19 4.41 1.40 -21.54
C GLU A 19 2.92 1.09 -21.45
N SER A 20 2.44 0.67 -20.28
CA SER A 20 1.00 0.45 -20.04
C SER A 20 0.17 1.72 -20.19
N ILE A 21 0.73 2.89 -19.82
CA ILE A 21 0.10 4.19 -20.03
C ILE A 21 0.07 4.49 -21.53
N ARG A 22 1.19 4.31 -22.23
CA ARG A 22 1.32 4.57 -23.67
C ARG A 22 0.29 3.77 -24.48
N VAL A 23 0.19 2.48 -24.25
CA VAL A 23 -0.77 1.59 -24.93
C VAL A 23 -2.23 1.94 -24.59
N SER A 24 -2.49 2.47 -23.40
CA SER A 24 -3.84 2.86 -22.98
C SER A 24 -4.26 4.25 -23.43
N ASN A 25 -3.32 5.09 -23.89
CA ASN A 25 -3.54 6.45 -24.37
C ASN A 25 -3.65 6.47 -25.92
N GLU A 26 -4.48 5.60 -26.48
CA GLU A 26 -4.65 5.50 -27.94
C GLU A 26 -5.28 6.74 -28.58
N ASP A 27 -5.86 7.65 -27.81
CA ASP A 27 -6.39 8.90 -28.32
C ASP A 27 -5.32 10.00 -28.30
N ASN A 28 -4.82 10.35 -29.47
CA ASN A 28 -3.85 11.44 -29.72
C ASN A 28 -4.36 12.84 -29.33
N ASP A 29 -5.61 12.98 -28.86
CA ASP A 29 -6.29 14.26 -28.67
C ASP A 29 -5.86 15.07 -27.43
N GLY A 30 -4.91 14.60 -26.61
CA GLY A 30 -4.35 15.38 -25.50
C GLY A 30 -5.29 15.67 -24.33
N HIS A 31 -6.59 15.41 -24.46
CA HIS A 31 -7.61 15.74 -23.45
C HIS A 31 -7.54 14.90 -22.16
N HIS A 32 -6.85 13.78 -22.17
CA HIS A 32 -6.72 12.87 -21.01
C HIS A 32 -6.00 13.50 -19.82
N HIS A 33 -5.13 14.49 -20.05
CA HIS A 33 -4.35 15.19 -19.01
C HIS A 33 -5.00 16.50 -18.54
N GLU A 34 -6.11 16.93 -19.16
CA GLU A 34 -6.77 18.17 -18.74
C GLU A 34 -7.37 18.04 -17.33
N THR A 35 -8.08 16.95 -17.08
CA THR A 35 -8.70 16.71 -15.77
C THR A 35 -8.38 15.30 -15.28
N THR A 36 -7.71 15.21 -14.14
CA THR A 36 -7.33 13.95 -13.49
C THR A 36 -7.87 13.90 -12.08
N PHE A 37 -7.90 12.70 -11.52
CA PHE A 37 -8.42 12.42 -10.20
C PHE A 37 -7.34 11.78 -9.35
N ILE A 38 -7.23 12.22 -8.09
CA ILE A 38 -6.30 11.67 -7.11
C ILE A 38 -7.05 11.09 -5.91
N ASP A 39 -6.58 9.96 -5.42
CA ASP A 39 -7.02 9.40 -4.15
C ASP A 39 -5.90 8.58 -3.52
N SER A 40 -5.99 8.38 -2.20
CA SER A 40 -5.01 7.61 -1.45
C SER A 40 -5.62 6.32 -0.89
N THR A 41 -4.80 5.28 -0.88
CA THR A 41 -5.15 4.02 -0.22
C THR A 41 -3.97 3.49 0.59
N VAL A 42 -4.19 2.42 1.35
CA VAL A 42 -3.11 1.70 2.04
C VAL A 42 -2.83 0.40 1.31
N GLN A 43 -1.55 0.20 0.99
CA GLN A 43 -1.00 -1.09 0.61
C GLN A 43 -0.53 -1.79 1.87
N GLU A 44 -1.30 -2.79 2.32
CA GLU A 44 -0.93 -3.53 3.53
C GLU A 44 0.25 -4.46 3.28
N LYS A 45 1.17 -4.50 4.23
CA LYS A 45 2.26 -5.49 4.24
C LYS A 45 1.77 -6.85 4.69
N ASN A 46 2.42 -7.90 4.20
CA ASN A 46 2.17 -9.27 4.64
C ASN A 46 2.74 -9.52 6.05
N ILE A 47 2.16 -8.86 7.03
CA ILE A 47 2.49 -9.06 8.44
C ILE A 47 1.27 -9.57 9.20
N THR A 48 1.51 -10.31 10.26
CA THR A 48 0.45 -10.64 11.22
C THR A 48 0.08 -9.38 12.00
N TYR A 49 -1.23 -9.19 12.31
CA TYR A 49 -1.68 -8.06 13.12
C TYR A 49 -0.79 -7.92 14.36
N PRO A 50 -0.06 -6.79 14.49
CA PRO A 50 0.96 -6.63 15.51
C PRO A 50 0.34 -6.38 16.88
N THR A 51 0.82 -7.11 17.86
CA THR A 51 0.61 -6.81 19.27
C THR A 51 1.96 -7.00 19.97
N ASP A 52 2.20 -6.27 21.05
CA ASP A 52 3.46 -6.36 21.80
C ASP A 52 3.76 -7.82 22.20
N ALA A 53 2.76 -8.55 22.65
CA ALA A 53 2.91 -9.97 22.99
C ALA A 53 3.36 -10.84 21.82
N LYS A 54 2.82 -10.60 20.59
CA LYS A 54 3.25 -11.32 19.39
C LYS A 54 4.68 -10.96 18.99
N LEU A 55 5.06 -9.69 19.14
CA LEU A 55 6.43 -9.24 18.89
C LEU A 55 7.41 -9.89 19.87
N HIS A 56 7.09 -9.87 21.17
CA HIS A 56 7.91 -10.54 22.20
C HIS A 56 8.06 -12.05 21.93
N LYS A 57 6.98 -12.75 21.52
CA LYS A 57 7.07 -14.17 21.10
C LYS A 57 8.00 -14.37 19.91
N LYS A 58 7.92 -13.47 18.91
CA LYS A 58 8.81 -13.54 17.74
C LYS A 58 10.27 -13.29 18.11
N ILE A 59 10.53 -12.34 19.03
CA ILE A 59 11.89 -12.09 19.55
C ILE A 59 12.42 -13.36 20.22
N ILE A 60 11.68 -13.92 21.17
CA ILE A 60 12.07 -15.15 21.89
C ILE A 60 12.41 -16.28 20.88
N ARG A 61 11.52 -16.52 19.92
CA ARG A 61 11.74 -17.56 18.88
C ARG A 61 13.00 -17.29 18.06
N LYS A 62 13.22 -16.04 17.61
CA LYS A 62 14.42 -15.70 16.83
C LYS A 62 15.70 -15.82 17.64
N VAL A 63 15.70 -15.38 18.89
CA VAL A 63 16.87 -15.53 19.78
C VAL A 63 17.18 -17.01 20.01
N LEU A 64 16.19 -17.84 20.33
CA LEU A 64 16.40 -19.27 20.54
C LEU A 64 16.92 -19.97 19.25
N ASN A 65 16.44 -19.59 18.08
CA ASN A 65 16.95 -20.10 16.82
C ASN A 65 18.43 -19.72 16.58
N ILE A 66 18.81 -18.45 16.84
CA ILE A 66 20.21 -17.98 16.72
C ILE A 66 21.11 -18.76 17.69
N VAL A 67 20.67 -18.87 18.93
CA VAL A 67 21.40 -19.62 19.96
C VAL A 67 21.62 -21.07 19.54
N HIS A 68 20.61 -21.73 19.00
CA HIS A 68 20.70 -23.09 18.50
C HIS A 68 21.63 -23.20 17.28
N GLN A 69 21.56 -22.26 16.33
CA GLN A 69 22.41 -22.26 15.13
C GLN A 69 23.90 -22.02 15.42
N LEU A 70 24.17 -21.24 16.47
CA LEU A 70 25.54 -20.89 16.88
C LEU A 70 26.03 -21.72 18.09
N GLU A 71 25.26 -22.69 18.52
CA GLU A 71 25.55 -23.56 19.68
C GLU A 71 25.93 -22.79 20.96
N LEU A 72 25.31 -21.60 21.16
CA LEU A 72 25.62 -20.73 22.27
C LEU A 72 25.04 -21.27 23.60
N PRO A 73 25.75 -21.15 24.71
CA PRO A 73 25.23 -21.55 26.02
C PRO A 73 24.11 -20.63 26.48
N LEU A 74 23.02 -21.21 26.98
CA LEU A 74 21.94 -20.49 27.64
C LEU A 74 21.86 -20.89 29.12
N ARG A 75 21.70 -19.88 29.98
CA ARG A 75 21.48 -20.13 31.40
C ARG A 75 20.14 -20.81 31.67
N GLN A 76 19.13 -20.55 30.83
CA GLN A 76 17.81 -21.12 30.99
C GLN A 76 17.09 -21.21 29.64
N SER A 77 16.53 -22.38 29.29
CA SER A 77 15.83 -22.62 28.03
C SER A 77 14.40 -22.07 27.98
N TYR A 78 13.78 -21.81 29.14
CA TYR A 78 12.39 -21.34 29.28
C TYR A 78 11.32 -22.26 28.64
N THR A 79 11.64 -23.45 28.15
CA THR A 79 10.75 -24.30 27.36
C THR A 79 9.40 -24.57 28.05
N PHE A 80 9.40 -25.04 29.29
CA PHE A 80 8.17 -25.35 30.03
C PHE A 80 7.42 -24.08 30.45
N VAL A 81 8.17 -23.05 30.82
CA VAL A 81 7.58 -21.75 31.22
C VAL A 81 6.87 -21.12 30.05
N LEU A 82 7.44 -21.13 28.83
CA LEU A 82 6.83 -20.60 27.64
C LEU A 82 5.55 -21.35 27.25
N LYS A 83 5.55 -22.70 27.33
CA LYS A 83 4.32 -23.50 27.08
C LYS A 83 3.18 -23.05 27.99
N ARG A 84 3.44 -22.84 29.30
CA ARG A 84 2.45 -22.34 30.26
C ARG A 84 1.97 -20.93 29.90
N ILE A 85 2.90 -20.00 29.63
CA ILE A 85 2.57 -18.63 29.27
C ILE A 85 1.69 -18.57 28.01
N TYR A 86 2.01 -19.36 26.97
CA TYR A 86 1.21 -19.41 25.74
C TYR A 86 -0.19 -19.95 25.99
N ARG A 87 -0.36 -20.92 26.89
CA ARG A 87 -1.66 -21.40 27.32
C ARG A 87 -2.44 -20.33 28.07
N ASP A 88 -1.78 -19.58 28.97
CA ASP A 88 -2.39 -18.51 29.75
C ASP A 88 -2.86 -17.33 28.92
N GLN A 89 -2.33 -17.16 27.69
CA GLN A 89 -2.78 -16.14 26.73
C GLN A 89 -3.99 -16.55 25.88
N ARG A 90 -4.40 -17.81 25.93
CA ARG A 90 -5.60 -18.27 25.23
C ARG A 90 -6.83 -17.61 25.87
N PHE A 91 -7.84 -17.38 25.05
CA PHE A 91 -9.12 -16.78 25.51
C PHE A 91 -8.96 -15.46 26.27
N ARG A 92 -7.97 -14.65 25.90
CA ARG A 92 -7.68 -13.37 26.55
C ARG A 92 -8.83 -12.37 26.59
N ASN A 93 -9.78 -12.48 25.65
CA ASN A 93 -10.95 -11.60 25.56
C ASN A 93 -12.05 -12.00 26.56
N HIS A 94 -11.96 -13.19 27.15
CA HIS A 94 -12.88 -13.64 28.18
C HIS A 94 -12.57 -12.94 29.51
N PRO A 95 -13.55 -12.34 30.20
CA PRO A 95 -13.32 -11.56 31.42
C PRO A 95 -12.50 -12.29 32.48
N LYS A 96 -12.79 -13.57 32.77
CA LYS A 96 -12.08 -14.40 33.74
C LYS A 96 -10.60 -14.62 33.41
N ASN A 97 -10.23 -14.60 32.11
CA ASN A 97 -8.84 -14.87 31.66
C ASN A 97 -8.02 -13.60 31.41
N ARG A 98 -8.66 -12.43 31.34
CA ARG A 98 -8.02 -11.16 30.98
C ARG A 98 -6.81 -10.83 31.86
N GLN A 99 -6.95 -10.90 33.18
CA GLN A 99 -5.86 -10.60 34.10
C GLN A 99 -4.69 -11.58 33.98
N LYS A 100 -5.02 -12.88 33.82
CA LYS A 100 -4.03 -13.94 33.59
C LYS A 100 -3.24 -13.72 32.32
N ALA A 101 -3.91 -13.35 31.23
CA ALA A 101 -3.27 -13.02 29.96
C ALA A 101 -2.36 -11.78 30.05
N VAL A 102 -2.77 -10.74 30.79
CA VAL A 102 -1.94 -9.54 31.01
C VAL A 102 -0.67 -9.87 31.80
N ARG A 103 -0.79 -10.71 32.84
CA ARG A 103 0.39 -11.21 33.60
C ARG A 103 1.33 -12.02 32.70
N ALA A 104 0.76 -12.86 31.85
CA ALA A 104 1.50 -13.64 30.85
C ALA A 104 2.25 -12.75 29.84
N ASP A 105 1.63 -11.67 29.35
CA ASP A 105 2.27 -10.70 28.44
C ASP A 105 3.47 -9.99 29.11
N ARG A 106 3.33 -9.57 30.36
CA ARG A 106 4.44 -8.98 31.13
C ARG A 106 5.61 -9.97 31.29
N LYS A 107 5.29 -11.23 31.60
CA LYS A 107 6.30 -12.28 31.74
C LYS A 107 7.02 -12.59 30.43
N LEU A 108 6.29 -12.57 29.29
CA LEU A 108 6.91 -12.70 27.96
C LEU A 108 7.91 -11.58 27.68
N ARG A 109 7.57 -10.32 27.97
CA ARG A 109 8.48 -9.18 27.83
C ARG A 109 9.75 -9.37 28.67
N THR A 110 9.60 -9.80 29.91
CA THR A 110 10.74 -10.05 30.81
C THR A 110 11.66 -11.15 30.27
N ILE A 111 11.09 -12.26 29.80
CA ILE A 111 11.86 -13.37 29.22
C ILE A 111 12.56 -12.92 27.95
N ALA A 112 11.86 -12.23 27.04
CA ALA A 112 12.44 -11.70 25.81
C ALA A 112 13.65 -10.78 26.12
N GLY A 113 13.50 -9.86 27.08
CA GLY A 113 14.60 -8.97 27.48
C GLY A 113 15.77 -9.70 28.11
N ARG A 114 15.55 -10.76 28.89
CA ARG A 114 16.63 -11.60 29.45
C ARG A 114 17.39 -12.32 28.33
N LEU A 115 16.69 -12.95 27.41
CA LEU A 115 17.28 -13.68 26.30
C LEU A 115 18.06 -12.75 25.34
N VAL A 116 17.55 -11.55 25.06
CA VAL A 116 18.26 -10.56 24.23
C VAL A 116 19.56 -10.11 24.89
N ARG A 117 19.53 -9.79 26.21
CA ARG A 117 20.75 -9.43 26.94
C ARG A 117 21.76 -10.57 27.01
N GLU A 118 21.30 -11.80 27.15
CA GLU A 118 22.17 -12.99 27.15
C GLU A 118 22.79 -13.23 25.79
N LEU A 119 22.02 -13.13 24.70
CA LEU A 119 22.51 -13.20 23.34
C LEU A 119 23.58 -12.11 23.06
N LYS A 120 23.31 -10.86 23.47
CA LYS A 120 24.23 -9.73 23.30
C LYS A 120 25.59 -9.98 24.01
N ARG A 121 25.55 -10.55 25.21
CA ARG A 121 26.79 -10.90 25.93
C ARG A 121 27.59 -12.02 25.25
N ASN A 122 26.90 -13.04 24.75
CA ASN A 122 27.55 -14.19 24.11
C ASN A 122 28.13 -13.85 22.73
N LEU A 123 27.53 -12.90 22.00
CA LEU A 123 27.97 -12.53 20.66
C LEU A 123 29.04 -11.42 20.63
N GLY A 124 29.19 -10.63 21.72
CA GLY A 124 30.12 -9.49 21.76
C GLY A 124 29.68 -8.32 20.88
N ALA A 125 30.60 -7.33 20.71
CA ALA A 125 30.31 -6.07 20.02
C ALA A 125 30.30 -6.16 18.48
N HIS A 126 31.04 -7.08 17.88
CA HIS A 126 31.22 -7.20 16.43
C HIS A 126 30.45 -8.39 15.84
N SER A 127 29.15 -8.42 16.06
CA SER A 127 28.32 -9.50 15.57
C SER A 127 27.51 -9.08 14.32
N LEU A 128 27.36 -10.00 13.37
CA LEU A 128 26.41 -9.88 12.25
C LEU A 128 24.96 -9.67 12.72
N TYR A 129 24.67 -9.90 13.99
CA TYR A 129 23.35 -9.74 14.60
C TYR A 129 23.15 -8.41 15.33
N THR A 130 24.11 -7.48 15.30
CA THR A 130 24.06 -6.21 16.05
C THR A 130 22.81 -5.42 15.72
N GLU A 131 22.54 -5.17 14.43
CA GLU A 131 21.33 -4.46 13.98
C GLU A 131 20.03 -5.16 14.42
N LEU A 132 20.02 -6.49 14.40
CA LEU A 132 18.86 -7.27 14.85
C LEU A 132 18.63 -7.15 16.35
N ILE A 133 19.72 -7.15 17.15
CA ILE A 133 19.68 -6.98 18.61
C ILE A 133 19.19 -5.58 18.96
N GLU A 134 19.68 -4.54 18.31
CA GLU A 134 19.22 -3.16 18.50
C GLU A 134 17.72 -3.03 18.20
N ARG A 135 17.25 -3.69 17.12
CA ARG A 135 15.82 -3.76 16.78
C ARG A 135 15.00 -4.46 17.86
N PHE A 136 15.53 -5.53 18.46
CA PHE A 136 14.87 -6.20 19.59
C PHE A 136 14.80 -5.30 20.82
N GLU A 137 15.88 -4.60 21.15
CA GLU A 137 15.93 -3.66 22.26
C GLU A 137 14.93 -2.51 22.04
N ALA A 138 14.87 -1.95 20.82
CA ALA A 138 13.90 -0.93 20.46
C ALA A 138 12.45 -1.41 20.63
N ILE A 139 12.12 -2.63 20.19
CA ILE A 139 10.78 -3.22 20.37
C ILE A 139 10.46 -3.44 21.84
N LEU A 140 11.43 -3.89 22.64
CA LEU A 140 11.24 -4.10 24.08
C LEU A 140 11.09 -2.78 24.85
N ALA A 141 11.70 -1.70 24.37
CA ALA A 141 11.57 -0.36 24.95
C ALA A 141 10.22 0.30 24.64
N GLN A 142 9.50 -0.12 23.59
CA GLN A 142 8.24 0.48 23.16
C GLN A 142 7.17 0.50 24.26
N ARG A 143 6.41 1.59 24.28
CA ARG A 143 5.23 1.78 25.14
C ARG A 143 4.02 2.14 24.30
N ARG A 144 2.83 2.10 24.90
CA ARG A 144 1.56 2.38 24.21
C ARG A 144 1.57 3.70 23.44
N HIS A 145 2.20 4.74 23.96
CA HIS A 145 2.23 6.10 23.40
C HIS A 145 3.57 6.48 22.75
N SER A 146 4.46 5.51 22.46
CA SER A 146 5.69 5.80 21.72
C SER A 146 5.35 6.27 20.30
N GLY A 147 5.94 7.39 19.85
CA GLY A 147 5.67 7.99 18.54
C GLY A 147 6.13 7.12 17.38
N LYS A 148 7.36 6.61 17.43
CA LYS A 148 7.92 5.71 16.42
C LYS A 148 7.89 4.28 16.92
N LYS A 149 6.95 3.46 16.44
CA LYS A 149 6.82 2.05 16.80
C LYS A 149 7.24 1.14 15.67
N ILE A 150 7.91 0.04 16.03
CA ILE A 150 8.22 -1.05 15.12
C ILE A 150 7.07 -2.07 15.25
N TYR A 151 6.37 -2.31 14.16
CA TYR A 151 5.24 -3.24 14.09
C TYR A 151 5.61 -4.63 13.57
N SER A 152 6.80 -4.77 12.97
CA SER A 152 7.31 -6.05 12.47
C SER A 152 8.83 -6.11 12.58
N ILE A 153 9.36 -7.28 12.98
CA ILE A 153 10.81 -7.51 13.07
C ILE A 153 11.45 -7.57 11.67
N HIS A 154 10.75 -8.16 10.70
CA HIS A 154 11.27 -8.35 9.33
C HIS A 154 10.91 -7.20 8.38
N GLU A 155 9.98 -6.35 8.76
CA GLU A 155 9.55 -5.16 8.04
C GLU A 155 9.46 -3.98 9.02
N PRO A 156 10.59 -3.42 9.46
CA PRO A 156 10.61 -2.36 10.49
C PRO A 156 9.99 -1.04 10.02
N GLU A 157 9.97 -0.81 8.71
CA GLU A 157 9.46 0.42 8.07
C GLU A 157 7.94 0.49 7.96
N VAL A 158 7.23 -0.58 8.35
CA VAL A 158 5.76 -0.62 8.29
C VAL A 158 5.16 0.45 9.18
N GLN A 159 4.24 1.22 8.61
CA GLN A 159 3.49 2.25 9.32
C GLN A 159 2.13 1.72 9.78
N CYS A 160 1.61 2.29 10.87
CA CYS A 160 0.24 2.07 11.34
C CYS A 160 -0.61 3.25 10.88
N ILE A 161 -1.53 2.99 9.96
CA ILE A 161 -2.39 4.01 9.36
C ILE A 161 -3.81 3.81 9.84
N SER A 162 -4.38 4.86 10.46
CA SER A 162 -5.79 4.87 10.88
C SER A 162 -6.63 5.51 9.79
N LYS A 163 -7.63 4.79 9.28
CA LYS A 163 -8.57 5.30 8.26
C LYS A 163 -9.98 5.57 8.80
N GLY A 164 -10.18 5.54 10.11
CA GLY A 164 -11.48 5.80 10.72
C GLY A 164 -12.59 4.81 10.35
N LYS A 165 -12.26 3.69 9.71
CA LYS A 165 -13.23 2.66 9.34
C LYS A 165 -13.65 1.86 10.58
N GLU A 166 -14.94 1.66 10.76
CA GLU A 166 -15.51 0.95 11.91
C GLU A 166 -15.00 -0.49 12.03
N HIS A 167 -15.00 -1.24 10.92
CA HIS A 167 -14.58 -2.65 10.90
C HIS A 167 -13.07 -2.85 10.95
N LYS A 168 -12.27 -1.88 10.50
CA LYS A 168 -10.80 -2.01 10.41
C LYS A 168 -10.13 -0.68 10.76
N LYS A 169 -10.01 -0.45 12.05
CA LYS A 169 -9.49 0.80 12.59
C LYS A 169 -8.04 1.10 12.16
N TYR A 170 -7.20 0.07 12.02
CA TYR A 170 -5.78 0.21 11.70
C TYR A 170 -5.39 -0.68 10.53
N GLU A 171 -4.68 -0.11 9.57
CA GLU A 171 -4.03 -0.80 8.46
C GLU A 171 -2.51 -0.67 8.61
N PHE A 172 -1.77 -1.76 8.36
CA PHE A 172 -0.32 -1.81 8.56
C PHE A 172 0.38 -1.95 7.20
N GLY A 173 0.98 -0.88 6.74
CA GLY A 173 1.62 -0.81 5.42
C GLY A 173 2.07 0.59 5.09
N ASN A 174 2.11 0.90 3.79
CA ASN A 174 2.44 2.22 3.29
C ASN A 174 1.23 2.84 2.59
N LYS A 175 1.14 4.17 2.64
CA LYS A 175 0.14 4.93 1.90
C LYS A 175 0.52 4.93 0.42
N VAL A 176 -0.47 4.81 -0.45
CA VAL A 176 -0.32 4.84 -1.90
C VAL A 176 -1.19 5.96 -2.45
N SER A 177 -0.62 6.83 -3.24
CA SER A 177 -1.33 7.83 -4.03
C SER A 177 -1.52 7.29 -5.45
N ILE A 178 -2.74 7.38 -5.97
CA ILE A 178 -3.10 6.97 -7.33
C ILE A 178 -3.63 8.19 -8.07
N ILE A 179 -3.08 8.47 -9.24
CA ILE A 179 -3.61 9.47 -10.18
C ILE A 179 -4.22 8.76 -11.37
N ARG A 180 -5.48 9.06 -11.68
CA ARG A 180 -6.28 8.45 -12.73
C ARG A 180 -6.79 9.53 -13.69
N SER A 181 -6.76 9.27 -15.01
CA SER A 181 -7.37 10.11 -16.03
C SER A 181 -8.90 10.05 -15.97
N ALA A 182 -9.56 10.99 -16.63
CA ALA A 182 -11.02 10.98 -16.79
C ALA A 182 -11.52 9.73 -17.54
N THR A 183 -10.71 9.14 -18.40
CA THR A 183 -11.01 7.92 -19.17
C THR A 183 -10.78 6.65 -18.38
N GLY A 184 -10.11 6.73 -17.24
CA GLY A 184 -9.90 5.58 -16.36
C GLY A 184 -8.52 4.96 -16.41
N VAL A 185 -7.57 5.54 -17.14
CA VAL A 185 -6.17 5.10 -17.17
C VAL A 185 -5.46 5.59 -15.89
N ILE A 186 -4.68 4.74 -15.25
CA ILE A 186 -3.82 5.14 -14.14
C ILE A 186 -2.57 5.77 -14.73
N LEU A 187 -2.32 7.05 -14.41
CA LEU A 187 -1.20 7.84 -14.90
C LEU A 187 -0.06 7.93 -13.89
N GLY A 188 -0.38 7.85 -12.58
CA GLY A 188 0.59 7.89 -11.50
C GLY A 188 0.20 6.93 -10.37
N ALA A 189 1.22 6.30 -9.79
CA ALA A 189 1.07 5.38 -8.68
C ALA A 189 2.33 5.38 -7.81
N GLN A 190 2.27 5.98 -6.64
CA GLN A 190 3.45 6.20 -5.80
C GLN A 190 3.20 5.82 -4.34
N SER A 191 4.24 5.24 -3.70
CA SER A 191 4.24 4.87 -2.29
C SER A 191 4.75 6.02 -1.42
N PHE A 192 4.06 6.25 -0.32
CA PHE A 192 4.44 7.19 0.73
C PHE A 192 4.38 6.48 2.09
N ARG A 193 5.12 6.96 3.07
CA ARG A 193 5.05 6.38 4.42
C ARG A 193 3.68 6.68 5.05
N ASN A 194 3.58 7.69 5.88
CA ASN A 194 2.30 8.11 6.51
C ASN A 194 2.15 9.63 6.41
N GLU A 195 2.50 10.17 5.25
CA GLU A 195 2.42 11.59 4.98
C GLU A 195 0.96 12.03 4.84
N TYR A 196 0.69 13.30 5.12
CA TYR A 196 -0.60 13.90 4.84
C TYR A 196 -0.85 13.92 3.32
N ASP A 197 -2.08 13.62 2.88
CA ASP A 197 -2.39 13.47 1.45
C ASP A 197 -2.03 14.71 0.63
N GLY A 198 -2.27 15.90 1.16
CA GLY A 198 -1.89 17.16 0.51
C GLY A 198 -0.39 17.32 0.26
N HIS A 199 0.47 16.71 1.07
CA HIS A 199 1.92 16.75 0.89
C HIS A 199 2.41 15.78 -0.20
N THR A 200 1.61 14.79 -0.59
CA THR A 200 1.96 13.81 -1.62
C THR A 200 1.69 14.30 -3.04
N ILE A 201 0.96 15.39 -3.21
CA ILE A 201 0.53 15.93 -4.52
C ILE A 201 1.74 16.23 -5.42
N GLU A 202 2.70 16.97 -4.91
CA GLU A 202 3.85 17.44 -5.70
C GLU A 202 4.67 16.28 -6.29
N ALA A 203 5.02 15.31 -5.44
CA ALA A 203 5.75 14.12 -5.87
C ALA A 203 4.92 13.25 -6.84
N SER A 204 3.62 13.13 -6.61
CA SER A 204 2.71 12.38 -7.49
C SER A 204 2.55 13.04 -8.87
N LEU A 205 2.46 14.38 -8.93
CA LEU A 205 2.43 15.12 -10.18
C LEU A 205 3.76 15.01 -10.95
N ALA A 206 4.89 15.14 -10.24
CA ALA A 206 6.22 14.98 -10.84
C ALA A 206 6.40 13.57 -11.45
N GLN A 207 5.88 12.52 -10.80
CA GLN A 207 5.88 11.19 -11.38
C GLN A 207 5.08 11.13 -12.69
N VAL A 208 3.87 11.70 -12.72
CA VAL A 208 3.04 11.70 -13.95
C VAL A 208 3.71 12.48 -15.06
N GLU A 209 4.24 13.67 -14.78
CA GLU A 209 4.94 14.49 -15.77
C GLU A 209 6.14 13.74 -16.38
N ARG A 210 6.93 13.06 -15.53
CA ARG A 210 8.08 12.25 -15.97
C ARG A 210 7.68 11.05 -16.81
N LEU A 211 6.58 10.35 -16.48
CA LEU A 211 6.14 9.16 -17.20
C LEU A 211 5.42 9.48 -18.51
N THR A 212 4.67 10.60 -18.56
CA THR A 212 3.81 10.94 -19.71
C THR A 212 4.37 12.06 -20.56
N GLN A 213 5.42 12.77 -20.10
CA GLN A 213 5.96 13.99 -20.70
C GLN A 213 4.89 15.10 -20.89
N ARG A 214 3.84 15.07 -20.08
CA ARG A 214 2.72 16.02 -20.14
C ARG A 214 2.34 16.52 -18.76
N LYS A 215 2.01 17.81 -18.66
CA LYS A 215 1.51 18.43 -17.42
C LYS A 215 0.01 18.24 -17.27
N ILE A 216 -0.41 17.98 -16.05
CA ILE A 216 -1.82 17.94 -15.67
C ILE A 216 -2.30 19.39 -15.47
N LYS A 217 -3.44 19.76 -16.05
CA LYS A 217 -4.03 21.10 -15.84
C LYS A 217 -4.87 21.15 -14.55
N ILE A 218 -5.69 20.13 -14.33
CA ILE A 218 -6.62 20.06 -13.20
C ILE A 218 -6.49 18.73 -12.49
N LEU A 219 -6.27 18.76 -11.19
CA LEU A 219 -6.24 17.58 -10.32
C LEU A 219 -7.38 17.69 -9.30
N ALA A 220 -8.36 16.78 -9.35
CA ALA A 220 -9.46 16.73 -8.41
C ALA A 220 -9.24 15.64 -7.36
N GLY A 221 -9.15 16.04 -6.08
CA GLY A 221 -8.99 15.18 -4.91
C GLY A 221 -10.18 15.19 -3.97
N ASP A 222 -10.10 14.43 -2.89
CA ASP A 222 -11.06 14.52 -1.78
C ASP A 222 -10.66 15.60 -0.77
N ARG A 223 -11.40 15.70 0.33
CA ARG A 223 -11.11 16.67 1.40
C ARG A 223 -9.81 16.41 2.14
N GLY A 224 -9.21 15.23 2.00
CA GLY A 224 -7.90 14.87 2.54
C GLY A 224 -6.74 15.62 1.87
N TYR A 225 -6.96 16.18 0.67
CA TYR A 225 -5.96 16.92 -0.09
C TYR A 225 -6.03 18.45 0.13
N ARG A 226 -6.71 18.93 1.18
CA ARG A 226 -6.79 20.37 1.50
C ARG A 226 -5.40 20.94 1.72
N GLY A 227 -5.26 22.24 1.34
CA GLY A 227 -4.06 23.05 1.57
C GLY A 227 -3.74 23.91 0.37
N LYS A 228 -2.96 23.40 -0.58
CA LYS A 228 -2.55 24.14 -1.78
C LYS A 228 -3.67 24.15 -2.81
N LYS A 229 -3.95 25.34 -3.40
CA LYS A 229 -4.92 25.48 -4.52
C LYS A 229 -4.28 25.22 -5.87
N GLU A 230 -2.96 25.34 -5.94
CA GLU A 230 -2.14 25.13 -7.14
C GLU A 230 -0.79 24.55 -6.75
N VAL A 231 -0.28 23.62 -7.56
CA VAL A 231 1.05 23.00 -7.43
C VAL A 231 1.65 22.88 -8.83
N ASN A 232 2.81 23.51 -9.05
CA ASN A 232 3.56 23.44 -10.32
C ASN A 232 2.73 23.75 -11.58
N GLY A 233 1.78 24.69 -11.49
CA GLY A 233 0.86 25.07 -12.56
C GLY A 233 -0.36 24.15 -12.72
N THR A 234 -0.52 23.14 -11.86
CA THR A 234 -1.71 22.29 -11.78
C THR A 234 -2.71 22.85 -10.78
N GLN A 235 -3.93 23.12 -11.21
CA GLN A 235 -5.02 23.55 -10.35
C GLN A 235 -5.55 22.37 -9.51
N ILE A 236 -5.60 22.53 -8.18
CA ILE A 236 -6.12 21.52 -7.26
C ILE A 236 -7.58 21.83 -6.92
N LEU A 237 -8.48 20.91 -7.25
CA LEU A 237 -9.90 21.03 -6.95
C LEU A 237 -10.32 20.05 -5.88
N ILE A 238 -11.02 20.57 -4.86
CA ILE A 238 -11.51 19.80 -3.72
C ILE A 238 -13.00 20.03 -3.58
N PRO A 239 -13.81 19.02 -3.16
CA PRO A 239 -15.23 19.20 -2.89
C PRO A 239 -15.44 20.27 -1.82
N ASP A 240 -16.07 21.36 -2.22
CA ASP A 240 -16.45 22.46 -1.34
C ASP A 240 -17.97 22.66 -1.34
N VAL A 241 -18.49 23.29 -0.29
CA VAL A 241 -19.90 23.64 -0.22
C VAL A 241 -20.18 24.69 -1.31
N PRO A 242 -21.21 24.50 -2.15
CA PRO A 242 -21.56 25.46 -3.18
C PRO A 242 -21.79 26.86 -2.55
N LYS A 243 -21.10 27.86 -3.07
CA LYS A 243 -21.25 29.24 -2.59
C LYS A 243 -22.62 29.77 -3.02
N PRO A 244 -23.27 30.68 -2.23
CA PRO A 244 -24.50 31.33 -2.65
C PRO A 244 -24.36 32.05 -3.99
N SER A 245 -23.19 32.64 -4.27
CA SER A 245 -22.85 33.34 -5.51
C SER A 245 -22.62 32.40 -6.72
N ASP A 246 -22.49 31.09 -6.52
CA ASP A 246 -22.30 30.16 -7.66
C ASP A 246 -23.59 30.07 -8.49
N SER A 247 -23.48 30.29 -9.80
CA SER A 247 -24.58 30.04 -10.73
C SER A 247 -25.04 28.59 -10.74
N ARG A 248 -26.25 28.31 -11.19
CA ARG A 248 -26.79 26.94 -11.34
C ARG A 248 -25.90 26.09 -12.24
N TYR A 249 -25.33 26.68 -13.29
CA TYR A 249 -24.39 26.00 -14.20
C TYR A 249 -23.10 25.63 -13.48
N GLN A 250 -22.50 26.55 -12.70
CA GLN A 250 -21.27 26.29 -11.94
C GLN A 250 -21.47 25.19 -10.90
N LYS A 251 -22.57 25.21 -10.17
CA LYS A 251 -22.95 24.16 -9.20
C LYS A 251 -23.02 22.79 -9.90
N ARG A 252 -23.72 22.74 -11.05
CA ARG A 252 -23.86 21.50 -11.83
C ARG A 252 -22.52 21.00 -12.40
N LYS A 253 -21.66 21.90 -12.88
CA LYS A 253 -20.31 21.57 -13.39
C LYS A 253 -19.43 20.99 -12.29
N LYS A 254 -19.39 21.62 -11.11
CA LYS A 254 -18.69 21.12 -9.93
C LYS A 254 -19.21 19.74 -9.52
N HIS A 255 -20.51 19.58 -9.39
CA HIS A 255 -21.12 18.28 -9.05
C HIS A 255 -20.73 17.17 -10.03
N LYS A 256 -20.82 17.42 -11.34
CA LYS A 256 -20.44 16.45 -12.39
C LYS A 256 -18.95 16.04 -12.29
N LEU A 257 -18.07 16.98 -11.96
CA LEU A 257 -16.63 16.71 -11.76
C LEU A 257 -16.41 15.73 -10.60
N PHE A 258 -17.06 15.97 -9.46
CA PHE A 258 -16.89 15.12 -8.28
C PHE A 258 -17.60 13.76 -8.39
N CYS A 259 -18.69 13.68 -9.16
CA CYS A 259 -19.26 12.39 -9.56
C CYS A 259 -18.25 11.57 -10.38
N LYS A 260 -17.54 12.20 -11.33
CA LYS A 260 -16.47 11.52 -12.08
C LYS A 260 -15.29 11.09 -11.20
N ARG A 261 -14.95 11.91 -10.18
CA ARG A 261 -13.90 11.55 -9.21
C ARG A 261 -14.26 10.27 -8.46
N ALA A 262 -15.52 10.07 -8.08
CA ALA A 262 -15.94 8.85 -7.37
C ALA A 262 -15.57 7.55 -8.13
N GLY A 263 -15.38 7.62 -9.45
CA GLY A 263 -14.88 6.50 -10.25
C GLY A 263 -13.46 6.01 -9.91
N ILE A 264 -12.68 6.75 -9.08
CA ILE A 264 -11.37 6.27 -8.62
C ILE A 264 -11.51 5.19 -7.53
N GLU A 265 -12.58 5.21 -6.75
CA GLU A 265 -12.81 4.25 -5.66
C GLU A 265 -12.95 2.81 -6.19
N PRO A 266 -13.79 2.53 -7.22
CA PRO A 266 -13.80 1.23 -7.88
C PRO A 266 -12.45 0.83 -8.47
N THR A 267 -11.70 1.80 -9.05
CA THR A 267 -10.35 1.52 -9.57
C THR A 267 -9.42 1.02 -8.47
N ILE A 268 -9.41 1.67 -7.30
CA ILE A 268 -8.66 1.22 -6.12
C ILE A 268 -9.18 -0.14 -5.63
N GLY A 269 -10.48 -0.36 -5.66
CA GLY A 269 -11.08 -1.66 -5.36
C GLY A 269 -10.50 -2.77 -6.23
N HIS A 270 -10.49 -2.58 -7.55
CA HIS A 270 -9.89 -3.53 -8.50
C HIS A 270 -8.39 -3.71 -8.32
N LEU A 271 -7.64 -2.64 -8.04
CA LEU A 271 -6.22 -2.77 -7.72
C LEU A 271 -5.99 -3.68 -6.52
N LYS A 272 -6.84 -3.58 -5.50
CA LYS A 272 -6.73 -4.40 -4.27
C LYS A 272 -7.16 -5.85 -4.47
N SER A 273 -8.29 -6.09 -5.16
CA SER A 273 -8.85 -7.44 -5.35
C SER A 273 -8.16 -8.21 -6.47
N ASP A 274 -8.01 -7.58 -7.64
CA ASP A 274 -7.59 -8.27 -8.87
C ASP A 274 -6.08 -8.22 -9.09
N HIS A 275 -5.41 -7.14 -8.61
CA HIS A 275 -4.00 -6.84 -8.93
C HIS A 275 -3.09 -6.86 -7.70
N ARG A 276 -3.49 -7.50 -6.61
CA ARG A 276 -2.70 -7.75 -5.38
C ARG A 276 -2.19 -6.50 -4.65
N LEU A 277 -2.77 -5.33 -4.87
CA LEU A 277 -2.42 -4.14 -4.09
C LEU A 277 -2.90 -4.27 -2.64
N GLY A 278 -3.90 -5.10 -2.36
CA GLY A 278 -4.47 -5.28 -1.01
C GLY A 278 -3.50 -5.87 0.00
N ARG A 279 -2.51 -6.67 -0.44
CA ARG A 279 -1.50 -7.26 0.44
C ARG A 279 -0.16 -7.45 -0.26
N ASN A 280 0.84 -6.69 0.17
CA ASN A 280 2.18 -6.74 -0.39
C ASN A 280 3.05 -7.82 0.30
N PHE A 281 3.61 -8.72 -0.50
CA PHE A 281 4.52 -9.77 -0.05
C PHE A 281 5.99 -9.42 -0.26
N TYR A 282 6.29 -8.31 -0.96
CA TYR A 282 7.67 -7.87 -1.19
C TYR A 282 8.20 -7.13 0.02
N LYS A 283 9.52 -7.22 0.24
CA LYS A 283 10.19 -6.61 1.37
C LYS A 283 10.74 -5.24 1.02
N GLY A 284 10.78 -4.38 2.05
CA GLY A 284 11.38 -3.05 1.97
C GLY A 284 10.59 -2.06 1.11
N LEU A 285 11.11 -0.84 1.00
CA LEU A 285 10.48 0.26 0.25
C LEU A 285 10.49 0.02 -1.26
N ALA A 286 11.60 -0.50 -1.81
CA ALA A 286 11.67 -0.86 -3.22
C ALA A 286 10.63 -1.93 -3.58
N GLY A 287 10.40 -2.90 -2.69
CA GLY A 287 9.34 -3.89 -2.86
C GLY A 287 7.93 -3.27 -2.86
N ASP A 288 7.73 -2.18 -2.13
CA ASP A 288 6.46 -1.46 -2.14
C ASP A 288 6.23 -0.74 -3.47
N ALA A 289 7.24 -0.04 -3.98
CA ALA A 289 7.19 0.62 -5.27
C ALA A 289 6.92 -0.38 -6.40
N VAL A 290 7.68 -1.48 -6.45
CA VAL A 290 7.50 -2.55 -7.44
C VAL A 290 6.08 -3.12 -7.44
N ASN A 291 5.50 -3.39 -6.27
CA ASN A 291 4.15 -3.96 -6.20
C ASN A 291 3.09 -2.97 -6.70
N ILE A 292 3.23 -1.69 -6.38
CA ILE A 292 2.29 -0.65 -6.79
C ILE A 292 2.33 -0.42 -8.30
N LEU A 293 3.53 -0.27 -8.87
CA LEU A 293 3.72 -0.03 -10.29
C LEU A 293 3.22 -1.21 -11.13
N LEU A 294 3.51 -2.46 -10.70
CA LEU A 294 3.00 -3.65 -11.37
C LEU A 294 1.48 -3.78 -11.28
N ALA A 295 0.87 -3.43 -10.14
CA ALA A 295 -0.59 -3.44 -10.00
C ALA A 295 -1.25 -2.41 -10.93
N ALA A 296 -0.69 -1.20 -11.02
CA ALA A 296 -1.15 -0.14 -11.90
C ALA A 296 -0.98 -0.52 -13.38
N ALA A 297 0.17 -1.06 -13.77
CA ALA A 297 0.43 -1.54 -15.12
C ALA A 297 -0.54 -2.66 -15.52
N ALA A 298 -0.73 -3.66 -14.67
CA ALA A 298 -1.66 -4.76 -14.93
C ALA A 298 -3.11 -4.28 -15.09
N TYR A 299 -3.54 -3.28 -14.30
CA TYR A 299 -4.84 -2.67 -14.46
C TYR A 299 -4.99 -1.99 -15.83
N ASN A 300 -4.00 -1.17 -16.23
CA ASN A 300 -4.00 -0.48 -17.53
C ASN A 300 -4.01 -1.47 -18.69
N PHE A 301 -3.13 -2.48 -18.70
CA PHE A 301 -3.12 -3.51 -19.74
C PHE A 301 -4.44 -4.28 -19.84
N LYS A 302 -5.02 -4.67 -18.69
CA LYS A 302 -6.33 -5.35 -18.65
C LYS A 302 -7.42 -4.47 -19.27
N ARG A 303 -7.36 -3.16 -19.06
CA ARG A 303 -8.28 -2.18 -19.64
C ARG A 303 -8.08 -2.07 -21.14
N ALA A 304 -6.84 -1.90 -21.61
CA ALA A 304 -6.51 -1.84 -23.06
C ALA A 304 -6.94 -3.12 -23.78
N MET A 305 -6.68 -4.29 -23.21
CA MET A 305 -7.15 -5.58 -23.78
C MET A 305 -8.67 -5.67 -23.91
N ARG A 306 -9.43 -5.14 -22.94
CA ARG A 306 -10.90 -5.11 -23.04
C ARG A 306 -11.40 -4.23 -24.17
N ILE A 307 -10.77 -3.08 -24.38
CA ILE A 307 -11.08 -2.18 -25.50
C ILE A 307 -10.78 -2.88 -26.83
N LEU A 308 -9.60 -3.48 -26.95
CA LEU A 308 -9.20 -4.23 -28.15
C LEU A 308 -10.19 -5.38 -28.44
N LEU A 309 -10.56 -6.17 -27.47
CA LEU A 309 -11.54 -7.24 -27.63
C LEU A 309 -12.93 -6.71 -28.06
N TYR A 310 -13.34 -5.57 -27.55
CA TYR A 310 -14.58 -4.92 -27.97
C TYR A 310 -14.52 -4.48 -29.43
N LEU A 311 -13.40 -3.87 -29.87
CA LEU A 311 -13.17 -3.46 -31.26
C LEU A 311 -13.18 -4.66 -32.22
N ILE A 312 -12.47 -5.74 -31.85
CA ILE A 312 -12.45 -6.98 -32.65
C ILE A 312 -13.87 -7.55 -32.83
N LYS A 313 -14.65 -7.64 -31.74
CA LYS A 313 -16.04 -8.10 -31.79
C LYS A 313 -16.91 -7.22 -32.70
N ARG A 314 -16.74 -5.89 -32.60
CA ARG A 314 -17.49 -4.94 -33.42
C ARG A 314 -17.18 -5.13 -34.91
N ILE A 315 -15.90 -5.20 -35.29
CA ILE A 315 -15.46 -5.46 -36.66
C ILE A 315 -16.01 -6.80 -37.15
N SER A 316 -15.95 -7.85 -36.36
CA SER A 316 -16.49 -9.16 -36.73
C SER A 316 -18.00 -9.12 -37.02
N ILE A 317 -18.76 -8.38 -36.22
CA ILE A 317 -20.21 -8.20 -36.44
C ILE A 317 -20.48 -7.41 -37.71
N GLU A 318 -19.73 -6.33 -37.96
CA GLU A 318 -19.87 -5.51 -39.19
C GLU A 318 -19.54 -6.31 -40.46
N LEU A 319 -18.50 -7.15 -40.42
CA LEU A 319 -18.13 -8.05 -41.54
C LEU A 319 -19.24 -9.09 -41.81
N VAL A 320 -19.84 -9.68 -40.79
CA VAL A 320 -20.95 -10.62 -40.96
C VAL A 320 -22.15 -9.92 -41.56
N ASN A 321 -22.51 -8.73 -41.08
CA ASN A 321 -23.64 -7.96 -41.59
C ASN A 321 -23.43 -7.54 -43.06
N THR A 322 -22.23 -7.08 -43.43
CA THR A 322 -21.90 -6.75 -44.82
C THR A 322 -21.96 -7.97 -45.75
N SER A 323 -21.46 -9.13 -45.29
CA SER A 323 -21.53 -10.38 -46.02
C SER A 323 -22.97 -10.86 -46.23
N PHE A 324 -23.82 -10.63 -45.24
CA PHE A 324 -25.26 -10.96 -45.31
C PHE A 324 -25.98 -10.04 -46.30
N MET A 325 -25.74 -8.72 -46.24
CA MET A 325 -26.34 -7.75 -47.17
C MET A 325 -25.95 -8.01 -48.64
N LEU A 326 -24.68 -8.38 -48.89
CA LEU A 326 -24.21 -8.73 -50.25
C LEU A 326 -24.85 -10.01 -50.79
N LYS A 327 -25.24 -10.97 -49.93
CA LYS A 327 -25.93 -12.20 -50.37
C LYS A 327 -27.40 -12.00 -50.74
N TYR A 328 -28.03 -10.93 -50.27
CA TYR A 328 -29.46 -10.65 -50.52
C TYR A 328 -29.69 -9.41 -51.40
N SER A 329 -28.63 -8.85 -51.99
CA SER A 329 -28.72 -7.72 -52.96
C SER A 329 -28.73 -8.16 -54.41
N PHE A 330 -28.98 -9.45 -54.71
CA PHE A 330 -29.18 -10.01 -56.05
C PHE A 330 -30.51 -10.68 -56.15
#